data_28e6b713b0a6fef32a7c9d125cb23e8a
#
_entry.id   28e6b713b0a6fef32a7c9d125cb23e8a
#
_cell.length_a   1.000
_cell.length_b   1.000
_cell.length_c   1.000
_cell.angle_alpha   90.00
_cell.angle_beta   90.00
_cell.angle_gamma   90.00
#
_symmetry.space_group_name_H-M   'P 1'
#
loop_
_entity.id
_entity.type
_entity.pdbx_description
1 polymer ?
#
loop_
_entity_poly.entity_id
_entity_poly.type
_entity_poly.pdbx_seq_one_letter_code
_entity_poly.pdbx_strand_id
1 'polypeptide(L)'
;MKLSRKAKRYDDSVLPGEFQGFEVFHRVDAELEGTLEGFLRRSQDGVQLGEVVLERHAPKKLSFAKLKNKAEALSEQVNYLKERLEIVDHDRRGMYIQLRSLPPYKDDTQIQFNEISIGKNKIVVKRIAFYRKEEVKQQVPLQLSERELERLLFDIRQAIA
;
A
#
# COMPACT_ATOMS: atom_id res chain seq x y z
N MET A 1 -7.91 -17.72 -4.95
CA MET A 1 -6.44 -17.52 -4.79
C MET A 1 -5.89 -18.42 -3.72
N LYS A 2 -4.77 -19.05 -4.00
CA LYS A 2 -4.10 -19.96 -3.07
C LYS A 2 -3.04 -19.23 -2.26
N LEU A 3 -2.97 -19.49 -0.97
CA LEU A 3 -1.85 -19.03 -0.14
C LEU A 3 -0.63 -19.89 -0.46
N SER A 4 0.51 -19.26 -0.68
CA SER A 4 1.78 -19.93 -0.92
C SER A 4 2.74 -19.69 0.22
N ARG A 5 3.38 -20.76 0.71
CA ARG A 5 4.40 -20.65 1.76
C ARG A 5 5.78 -20.28 1.21
N LYS A 6 6.05 -20.60 -0.07
CA LYS A 6 7.40 -20.46 -0.64
C LYS A 6 7.82 -19.03 -0.95
N ALA A 7 6.89 -18.14 -1.20
CA ALA A 7 7.21 -16.78 -1.63
C ALA A 7 6.77 -15.73 -0.61
N LYS A 8 6.62 -16.10 0.66
CA LYS A 8 6.28 -15.16 1.71
C LYS A 8 7.38 -14.13 1.88
N ARG A 9 7.04 -12.88 1.72
CA ARG A 9 7.91 -11.76 2.02
C ARG A 9 8.01 -11.53 3.53
N TYR A 10 6.94 -11.80 4.28
CA TYR A 10 6.84 -11.55 5.70
C TYR A 10 6.76 -12.84 6.49
N ASP A 11 7.38 -12.81 7.64
CA ASP A 11 7.26 -13.81 8.69
C ASP A 11 6.81 -13.08 9.95
N ASP A 12 5.92 -13.68 10.74
CA ASP A 12 5.41 -13.08 11.98
C ASP A 12 6.53 -12.63 12.90
N SER A 13 7.64 -13.38 12.94
CA SER A 13 8.78 -13.08 13.82
C SER A 13 9.52 -11.79 13.44
N VAL A 14 9.39 -11.31 12.18
CA VAL A 14 10.09 -10.11 11.69
C VAL A 14 9.18 -8.90 11.57
N LEU A 15 7.89 -9.00 11.92
CA LEU A 15 7.00 -7.85 11.91
C LEU A 15 7.38 -6.87 13.02
N PRO A 16 7.30 -5.54 12.74
CA PRO A 16 7.51 -4.53 13.78
C PRO A 16 6.58 -4.72 14.98
N GLY A 17 6.98 -4.22 16.14
CA GLY A 17 6.25 -4.40 17.39
C GLY A 17 4.76 -4.04 17.33
N GLU A 18 4.40 -2.96 16.62
CA GLU A 18 3.00 -2.56 16.45
C GLU A 18 2.17 -3.55 15.64
N PHE A 19 2.82 -4.43 14.90
CA PHE A 19 2.15 -5.40 14.02
C PHE A 19 2.28 -6.83 14.52
N GLN A 20 2.76 -7.01 15.72
CA GLN A 20 2.77 -8.33 16.35
C GLN A 20 1.33 -8.82 16.49
N GLY A 21 1.10 -10.08 16.10
CA GLY A 21 -0.25 -10.65 16.09
C GLY A 21 -1.06 -10.36 14.84
N PHE A 22 -0.55 -9.56 13.92
CA PHE A 22 -1.19 -9.39 12.61
C PHE A 22 -0.99 -10.65 11.78
N GLU A 23 -2.00 -10.96 10.98
CA GLU A 23 -1.97 -12.12 10.10
C GLU A 23 -1.23 -11.78 8.80
N VAL A 24 -0.20 -12.57 8.48
CA VAL A 24 0.55 -12.44 7.22
C VAL A 24 -0.20 -13.18 6.12
N PHE A 25 -0.34 -12.56 4.97
CA PHE A 25 -0.94 -13.21 3.82
C PHE A 25 -0.04 -13.15 2.59
N HIS A 26 -0.15 -14.18 1.76
CA HIS A 26 0.53 -14.27 0.48
C HIS A 26 -0.39 -14.98 -0.50
N ARG A 27 -0.67 -14.35 -1.64
CA ARG A 27 -1.54 -14.91 -2.67
C ARG A 27 -0.88 -14.77 -4.03
N VAL A 28 -1.07 -15.80 -4.88
CA VAL A 28 -0.60 -15.77 -6.26
C VAL A 28 -1.76 -15.34 -7.15
N ASP A 29 -1.54 -14.37 -8.01
CA ASP A 29 -2.49 -13.94 -9.04
C ASP A 29 -1.97 -14.44 -10.39
N ALA A 30 -2.52 -15.55 -10.84
CA ALA A 30 -2.05 -16.22 -12.06
C ALA A 30 -2.32 -15.39 -13.32
N GLU A 31 -3.45 -14.69 -13.40
CA GLU A 31 -3.76 -13.84 -14.54
C GLU A 31 -2.81 -12.67 -14.67
N LEU A 32 -2.46 -12.07 -13.54
CA LEU A 32 -1.53 -10.96 -13.50
C LEU A 32 -0.07 -11.40 -13.62
N GLU A 33 0.19 -12.69 -13.39
CA GLU A 33 1.55 -13.22 -13.23
C GLU A 33 2.28 -12.49 -12.10
N GLY A 34 1.63 -12.41 -10.96
CA GLY A 34 2.14 -11.65 -9.83
C GLY A 34 1.75 -12.22 -8.49
N THR A 35 2.14 -11.51 -7.44
CA THR A 35 1.86 -11.88 -6.07
C THR A 35 1.30 -10.69 -5.30
N LEU A 36 0.40 -11.00 -4.37
CA LEU A 36 -0.17 -10.06 -3.42
C LEU A 36 0.22 -10.53 -2.03
N GLU A 37 0.89 -9.70 -1.27
CA GLU A 37 1.31 -10.06 0.08
C GLU A 37 1.26 -8.87 1.02
N GLY A 38 1.22 -9.17 2.32
CA GLY A 38 1.14 -8.14 3.34
C GLY A 38 0.74 -8.72 4.68
N PHE A 39 0.23 -7.86 5.55
CA PHE A 39 -0.25 -8.28 6.85
C PHE A 39 -1.40 -7.38 7.30
N LEU A 40 -2.36 -7.99 7.99
CA LEU A 40 -3.56 -7.31 8.46
C LEU A 40 -4.11 -7.97 9.72
N ARG A 41 -5.03 -7.28 10.37
CA ARG A 41 -5.77 -7.82 11.51
C ARG A 41 -7.24 -7.42 11.37
N ARG A 42 -8.14 -8.41 11.53
CA ARG A 42 -9.57 -8.18 11.50
C ARG A 42 -10.13 -8.08 12.92
N SER A 43 -11.12 -7.21 13.08
CA SER A 43 -11.87 -7.06 14.31
C SER A 43 -13.32 -6.77 13.98
N GLN A 44 -14.17 -6.58 15.01
CA GLN A 44 -15.56 -6.18 14.80
C GLN A 44 -15.68 -4.82 14.09
N ASP A 45 -14.69 -3.97 14.27
CA ASP A 45 -14.69 -2.61 13.73
C ASP A 45 -14.12 -2.53 12.30
N GLY A 46 -13.73 -3.65 11.74
CA GLY A 46 -13.20 -3.71 10.37
C GLY A 46 -11.82 -4.31 10.28
N VAL A 47 -11.01 -3.76 9.38
CA VAL A 47 -9.67 -4.27 9.07
C VAL A 47 -8.61 -3.23 9.42
N GLN A 48 -7.57 -3.66 10.11
CA GLN A 48 -6.37 -2.88 10.28
C GLN A 48 -5.33 -3.44 9.31
N LEU A 49 -5.04 -2.69 8.25
CA LEU A 49 -4.06 -3.08 7.24
C LEU A 49 -2.69 -2.53 7.64
N GLY A 50 -1.71 -3.41 7.81
CA GLY A 50 -0.35 -2.99 8.08
C GLY A 50 0.34 -2.54 6.80
N GLU A 51 0.31 -3.41 5.81
CA GLU A 51 0.92 -3.13 4.51
C GLU A 51 0.36 -4.11 3.48
N VAL A 52 0.28 -3.66 2.24
CA VAL A 52 0.03 -4.56 1.10
C VAL A 52 1.00 -4.25 -0.01
N VAL A 53 1.56 -5.29 -0.60
CA VAL A 53 2.47 -5.21 -1.73
C VAL A 53 1.91 -6.07 -2.85
N LEU A 54 1.66 -5.44 -3.99
CA LEU A 54 1.29 -6.13 -5.21
C LEU A 54 2.45 -6.04 -6.18
N GLU A 55 2.96 -7.18 -6.61
CA GLU A 55 4.12 -7.24 -7.51
C GLU A 55 3.80 -8.09 -8.71
N ARG A 56 4.12 -7.57 -9.90
CA ARG A 56 4.01 -8.28 -11.16
C ARG A 56 5.39 -8.79 -11.54
N HIS A 57 5.50 -10.07 -11.85
CA HIS A 57 6.79 -10.71 -12.19
C HIS A 57 7.08 -10.71 -13.67
N ALA A 58 6.04 -10.64 -14.51
CA ALA A 58 6.22 -10.59 -15.95
C ALA A 58 6.71 -9.22 -16.41
N PRO A 59 7.70 -9.16 -17.32
CA PRO A 59 8.14 -7.88 -17.86
C PRO A 59 7.02 -7.15 -18.58
N LYS A 60 6.94 -5.83 -18.38
CA LYS A 60 5.98 -4.99 -19.07
C LYS A 60 6.67 -3.71 -19.52
N LYS A 61 6.50 -3.38 -20.78
CA LYS A 61 6.97 -2.10 -21.30
C LYS A 61 6.02 -1.00 -20.85
N LEU A 62 6.57 -0.02 -20.17
CA LEU A 62 5.80 1.07 -19.63
C LEU A 62 6.61 2.35 -19.71
N SER A 63 6.08 3.39 -20.35
CA SER A 63 6.71 4.70 -20.35
C SER A 63 6.41 5.41 -19.03
N PHE A 64 7.23 6.38 -18.68
CA PHE A 64 6.98 7.19 -17.48
C PHE A 64 5.65 7.96 -17.61
N ALA A 65 5.31 8.45 -18.80
CA ALA A 65 4.05 9.14 -19.03
C ALA A 65 2.85 8.24 -18.71
N LYS A 66 2.91 6.97 -19.11
CA LYS A 66 1.84 6.00 -18.78
C LYS A 66 1.80 5.69 -17.29
N LEU A 67 2.95 5.57 -16.65
CA LEU A 67 3.03 5.37 -15.21
C LEU A 67 2.39 6.54 -14.47
N LYS A 68 2.66 7.76 -14.91
CA LYS A 68 2.09 8.97 -14.33
C LYS A 68 0.57 9.00 -14.49
N ASN A 69 0.06 8.62 -15.67
CA ASN A 69 -1.38 8.54 -15.91
C ASN A 69 -2.04 7.51 -14.98
N LYS A 70 -1.40 6.37 -14.76
CA LYS A 70 -1.88 5.35 -13.82
C LYS A 70 -1.90 5.87 -12.38
N ALA A 71 -0.88 6.61 -11.98
CA ALA A 71 -0.81 7.21 -10.65
C ALA A 71 -1.92 8.25 -10.45
N GLU A 72 -2.14 9.10 -11.44
CA GLU A 72 -3.21 10.10 -11.40
C GLU A 72 -4.59 9.44 -11.31
N ALA A 73 -4.84 8.41 -12.12
CA ALA A 73 -6.08 7.66 -12.08
C ALA A 73 -6.27 6.99 -10.72
N LEU A 74 -5.22 6.39 -10.16
CA LEU A 74 -5.30 5.73 -8.87
C LEU A 74 -5.60 6.73 -7.75
N SER A 75 -5.01 7.94 -7.79
CA SER A 75 -5.26 8.98 -6.80
C SER A 75 -6.73 9.42 -6.79
N GLU A 76 -7.40 9.39 -7.94
CA GLU A 76 -8.81 9.72 -8.06
C GLU A 76 -9.71 8.55 -7.66
N GLN A 77 -9.35 7.34 -8.03
CA GLN A 77 -10.13 6.13 -7.72
C GLN A 77 -10.11 5.79 -6.25
N VAL A 78 -8.96 5.94 -5.59
CA VAL A 78 -8.81 5.66 -4.17
C VAL A 78 -9.23 6.90 -3.37
N ASN A 79 -10.54 7.16 -3.34
CA ASN A 79 -11.12 8.33 -2.70
C ASN A 79 -11.86 8.01 -1.39
N TYR A 80 -11.79 6.75 -0.94
CA TYR A 80 -12.49 6.26 0.24
C TYR A 80 -11.58 6.16 1.47
N LEU A 81 -10.30 6.42 1.29
CA LEU A 81 -9.37 6.52 2.41
C LEU A 81 -9.61 7.85 3.15
N LYS A 82 -9.19 7.91 4.37
CA LYS A 82 -9.51 9.01 5.28
C LYS A 82 -9.08 10.38 4.75
N GLU A 83 -7.95 10.46 4.05
CA GLU A 83 -7.47 11.69 3.43
C GLU A 83 -7.30 11.50 1.92
N ARG A 84 -7.39 12.59 1.19
CA ARG A 84 -7.20 12.59 -0.25
C ARG A 84 -5.73 12.32 -0.61
N LEU A 85 -5.50 11.52 -1.64
CA LEU A 85 -4.17 11.20 -2.13
C LEU A 85 -3.77 12.13 -3.27
N GLU A 86 -2.52 12.57 -3.29
CA GLU A 86 -1.94 13.35 -4.36
C GLU A 86 -0.51 12.91 -4.64
N ILE A 87 -0.03 13.14 -5.86
CA ILE A 87 1.34 12.85 -6.24
C ILE A 87 2.25 13.85 -5.53
N VAL A 88 3.20 13.35 -4.74
CA VAL A 88 4.13 14.19 -3.96
C VAL A 88 5.57 14.03 -4.40
N ASP A 89 5.90 12.96 -5.12
CA ASP A 89 7.25 12.71 -5.57
C ASP A 89 7.26 11.78 -6.78
N HIS A 90 8.28 11.90 -7.60
CA HIS A 90 8.49 11.00 -8.73
C HIS A 90 9.96 10.91 -9.10
N ASP A 91 10.34 9.77 -9.66
CA ASP A 91 11.67 9.52 -10.21
C ASP A 91 11.50 8.91 -11.61
N ARG A 92 11.80 9.70 -12.63
CA ARG A 92 11.65 9.27 -14.02
C ARG A 92 12.60 8.12 -14.38
N ARG A 93 13.84 8.16 -13.91
CA ARG A 93 14.82 7.11 -14.20
C ARG A 93 14.47 5.81 -13.50
N GLY A 94 14.08 5.90 -12.24
CA GLY A 94 13.70 4.73 -11.46
C GLY A 94 12.31 4.21 -11.76
N MET A 95 11.54 4.92 -12.60
CA MET A 95 10.14 4.55 -12.89
C MET A 95 9.34 4.39 -11.61
N TYR A 96 9.26 5.48 -10.84
CA TYR A 96 8.69 5.47 -9.51
C TYR A 96 7.89 6.75 -9.27
N ILE A 97 6.70 6.59 -8.68
CA ILE A 97 5.82 7.71 -8.29
C ILE A 97 5.29 7.43 -6.89
N GLN A 98 5.25 8.47 -6.05
CA GLN A 98 4.71 8.36 -4.71
C GLN A 98 3.49 9.23 -4.55
N LEU A 99 2.40 8.63 -4.05
CA LEU A 99 1.18 9.32 -3.63
C LEU A 99 1.17 9.40 -2.12
N ARG A 100 0.69 10.51 -1.58
CA ARG A 100 0.47 10.70 -0.14
C ARG A 100 -0.81 11.44 0.15
N SER A 101 -1.33 11.23 1.34
CA SER A 101 -2.41 12.06 1.88
C SER A 101 -1.99 13.53 1.89
N LEU A 102 -2.81 14.39 1.28
CA LEU A 102 -2.56 15.82 1.24
C LEU A 102 -3.89 16.57 1.30
N PRO A 103 -4.21 17.27 2.39
CA PRO A 103 -3.38 17.42 3.59
C PRO A 103 -3.31 16.13 4.42
N PRO A 104 -2.22 15.91 5.15
CA PRO A 104 -2.14 14.78 6.06
C PRO A 104 -2.97 15.04 7.32
N TYR A 105 -3.21 13.98 8.11
CA TYR A 105 -3.73 14.17 9.46
C TYR A 105 -2.66 14.79 10.36
N LYS A 106 -3.03 15.77 11.16
CA LYS A 106 -2.12 16.46 12.09
C LYS A 106 -2.78 16.69 13.43
N ASP A 107 -2.00 16.50 14.49
CA ASP A 107 -2.33 16.99 15.83
C ASP A 107 -1.04 17.47 16.52
N ASP A 108 -1.12 17.76 17.82
CA ASP A 108 0.04 18.31 18.55
C ASP A 108 1.22 17.35 18.66
N THR A 109 0.97 16.05 18.57
CA THR A 109 1.98 15.01 18.81
C THR A 109 2.49 14.35 17.54
N GLN A 110 1.69 14.33 16.47
CA GLN A 110 2.01 13.51 15.30
C GLN A 110 1.40 14.04 14.01
N ILE A 111 1.98 13.58 12.92
CA ILE A 111 1.45 13.73 11.56
C ILE A 111 1.28 12.32 11.02
N GLN A 112 0.11 12.00 10.42
CA GLN A 112 -0.11 10.71 9.77
C GLN A 112 -0.57 10.90 8.33
N PHE A 113 -0.15 9.98 7.46
CA PHE A 113 -0.55 10.01 6.06
C PHE A 113 -0.53 8.61 5.47
N ASN A 114 -1.43 8.40 4.51
CA ASN A 114 -1.40 7.20 3.68
C ASN A 114 -0.36 7.40 2.59
N GLU A 115 0.32 6.32 2.22
CA GLU A 115 1.36 6.36 1.20
C GLU A 115 1.15 5.20 0.23
N ILE A 116 1.09 5.53 -1.06
CA ILE A 116 1.07 4.53 -2.13
C ILE A 116 2.28 4.80 -3.02
N SER A 117 3.15 3.80 -3.14
CA SER A 117 4.30 3.86 -4.01
C SER A 117 4.02 3.02 -5.25
N ILE A 118 4.17 3.60 -6.42
CA ILE A 118 3.90 2.95 -7.69
C ILE A 118 5.19 2.88 -8.50
N GLY A 119 5.63 1.66 -8.77
CA GLY A 119 6.72 1.40 -9.68
C GLY A 119 6.20 0.72 -10.94
N LYS A 120 7.12 0.36 -11.81
CA LYS A 120 6.82 -0.33 -13.06
C LYS A 120 6.11 -1.66 -12.84
N ASN A 121 6.53 -2.41 -11.82
CA ASN A 121 6.04 -3.77 -11.56
C ASN A 121 5.49 -3.95 -10.14
N LYS A 122 5.40 -2.88 -9.35
CA LYS A 122 5.13 -3.02 -7.92
C LYS A 122 4.36 -1.84 -7.37
N ILE A 123 3.37 -2.13 -6.53
CA ILE A 123 2.61 -1.12 -5.79
C ILE A 123 2.65 -1.49 -4.32
N VAL A 124 2.99 -0.53 -3.46
CA VAL A 124 3.03 -0.71 -2.01
C VAL A 124 2.09 0.30 -1.36
N VAL A 125 1.22 -0.17 -0.48
CA VAL A 125 0.28 0.69 0.28
C VAL A 125 0.55 0.53 1.76
N LYS A 126 0.71 1.64 2.46
CA LYS A 126 0.92 1.66 3.91
C LYS A 126 0.55 3.02 4.49
N ARG A 127 0.48 3.09 5.81
CA ARG A 127 0.28 4.35 6.53
C ARG A 127 1.48 4.64 7.40
N ILE A 128 1.89 5.89 7.42
CA ILE A 128 3.08 6.36 8.16
C ILE A 128 2.62 7.39 9.20
N ALA A 129 3.21 7.31 10.40
CA ALA A 129 3.10 8.34 11.42
C ALA A 129 4.48 8.94 11.64
N PHE A 130 4.51 10.27 11.76
CA PHE A 130 5.69 10.99 12.19
C PHE A 130 5.40 11.59 13.56
N TYR A 131 6.17 11.20 14.57
CA TYR A 131 6.03 11.70 15.94
C TYR A 131 6.94 12.89 16.12
N ARG A 132 6.34 14.06 16.39
CA ARG A 132 7.05 15.35 16.38
C ARG A 132 8.13 15.46 17.43
N LYS A 133 7.84 15.02 18.66
CA LYS A 133 8.78 15.15 19.78
C LYS A 133 10.02 14.29 19.60
N GLU A 134 9.80 13.03 19.22
CA GLU A 134 10.87 12.05 19.06
C GLU A 134 11.55 12.14 17.69
N GLU A 135 10.95 12.86 16.74
CA GLU A 135 11.40 12.99 15.36
C GLU A 135 11.57 11.62 14.68
N VAL A 136 10.63 10.69 14.93
CA VAL A 136 10.67 9.31 14.45
C VAL A 136 9.50 9.06 13.50
N LYS A 137 9.79 8.44 12.36
CA LYS A 137 8.79 7.88 11.46
C LYS A 137 8.53 6.43 11.83
N GLN A 138 7.25 6.06 11.78
CA GLN A 138 6.82 4.72 12.14
C GLN A 138 5.66 4.30 11.28
N GLN A 139 5.68 3.05 10.82
CA GLN A 139 4.54 2.49 10.09
C GLN A 139 3.42 2.18 11.10
N VAL A 140 2.20 2.56 10.75
CA VAL A 140 1.02 2.37 11.62
C VAL A 140 -0.08 1.70 10.81
N PRO A 141 -1.10 1.09 11.46
CA PRO A 141 -2.19 0.47 10.73
C PRO A 141 -3.05 1.48 9.97
N LEU A 142 -3.49 1.06 8.77
CA LEU A 142 -4.48 1.77 7.98
C LEU A 142 -5.84 1.13 8.27
N GLN A 143 -6.77 1.92 8.81
CA GLN A 143 -8.09 1.45 9.20
C GLN A 143 -9.02 1.44 7.99
N LEU A 144 -9.61 0.28 7.69
CA LEU A 144 -10.51 0.09 6.55
C LEU A 144 -11.71 -0.76 6.97
N SER A 145 -12.83 -0.60 6.24
CA SER A 145 -13.88 -1.61 6.27
C SER A 145 -13.48 -2.77 5.34
N GLU A 146 -14.17 -3.91 5.47
CA GLU A 146 -13.94 -5.03 4.55
C GLU A 146 -14.20 -4.63 3.09
N ARG A 147 -15.24 -3.84 2.86
CA ARG A 147 -15.57 -3.33 1.52
C ARG A 147 -14.46 -2.42 0.97
N GLU A 148 -13.93 -1.55 1.81
CA GLU A 148 -12.83 -0.66 1.43
C GLU A 148 -11.56 -1.42 1.11
N LEU A 149 -11.28 -2.47 1.88
CA LEU A 149 -10.13 -3.34 1.60
C LEU A 149 -10.28 -4.02 0.24
N GLU A 150 -11.44 -4.61 -0.04
CA GLU A 150 -11.70 -5.24 -1.34
C GLU A 150 -11.55 -4.24 -2.50
N ARG A 151 -12.07 -3.05 -2.32
CA ARG A 151 -11.98 -1.98 -3.31
C ARG A 151 -10.53 -1.54 -3.53
N LEU A 152 -9.76 -1.41 -2.46
CA LEU A 152 -8.35 -1.05 -2.54
C LEU A 152 -7.56 -2.10 -3.33
N LEU A 153 -7.75 -3.37 -3.01
CA LEU A 153 -7.09 -4.47 -3.72
C LEU A 153 -7.45 -4.48 -5.20
N PHE A 154 -8.71 -4.23 -5.53
CA PHE A 154 -9.14 -4.11 -6.91
C PHE A 154 -8.48 -2.92 -7.61
N ASP A 155 -8.46 -1.76 -6.97
CA ASP A 155 -7.92 -0.54 -7.59
C ASP A 155 -6.42 -0.65 -7.85
N ILE A 156 -5.64 -1.18 -6.92
CA ILE A 156 -4.20 -1.36 -7.13
C ILE A 156 -3.91 -2.42 -8.21
N ARG A 157 -4.73 -3.46 -8.29
CA ARG A 157 -4.60 -4.47 -9.33
C ARG A 157 -4.85 -3.88 -10.71
N GLN A 158 -5.87 -3.05 -10.86
CA GLN A 158 -6.16 -2.36 -12.11
C GLN A 158 -4.99 -1.43 -12.52
N ALA A 159 -4.38 -0.78 -11.54
CA ALA A 159 -3.27 0.14 -11.82
C ALA A 159 -2.03 -0.59 -12.34
N ILE A 160 -1.75 -1.79 -11.85
CA ILE A 160 -0.54 -2.53 -12.24
C ILE A 160 -0.76 -3.44 -13.46
N ALA A 161 -1.99 -3.74 -13.77
CA ALA A 161 -2.34 -4.66 -14.87
C ALA A 161 -1.93 -4.16 -16.25
#